data_2ce685d218f89ecece5816f9dcad5428
#
_entry.id   2ce685d218f89ecece5816f9dcad5428
#
_cell.length_a   1.000
_cell.length_b   1.000
_cell.length_c   1.000
_cell.angle_alpha   90.00
_cell.angle_beta   90.00
_cell.angle_gamma   90.00
#
_symmetry.space_group_name_H-M   'P 1'
#
loop_
_entity.id
_entity.type
_entity.pdbx_description
1 polymer ?
#
loop_
_entity_poly.entity_id
_entity_poly.type
_entity_poly.pdbx_seq_one_letter_code
_entity_poly.pdbx_strand_id
1 'polypeptide(L)'
;MAEIFLPTLHTFAMNNVFTGSCGMFRFRAKPNVVMKTPKEVDFEQSTIFVEYWHGLFCYEKSEMEGSETFPLTDQGRADMIAWLESKI
;
A
#
# COMPACT_ATOMS: atom_id res chain seq x y z
N MET A 1 -6.66 -16.25 -12.11
CA MET A 1 -7.14 -15.28 -11.11
C MET A 1 -5.95 -14.51 -10.53
N ALA A 2 -6.03 -13.20 -10.57
CA ALA A 2 -4.95 -12.37 -10.07
C ALA A 2 -5.02 -12.26 -8.53
N GLU A 3 -3.89 -12.39 -7.89
CA GLU A 3 -3.80 -12.23 -6.45
C GLU A 3 -2.85 -11.10 -6.12
N ILE A 4 -3.25 -10.24 -5.20
CA ILE A 4 -2.41 -9.17 -4.69
C ILE A 4 -1.78 -9.63 -3.39
N PHE A 5 -0.46 -9.65 -3.35
CA PHE A 5 0.28 -9.93 -2.13
C PHE A 5 0.64 -8.62 -1.44
N LEU A 6 0.33 -8.53 -0.15
CA LEU A 6 0.75 -7.41 0.69
C LEU A 6 1.44 -7.95 1.94
N PRO A 7 2.46 -7.23 2.43
CA PRO A 7 3.09 -7.62 3.68
C PRO A 7 2.15 -7.38 4.86
N THR A 8 2.55 -7.87 6.03
CA THR A 8 1.78 -7.68 7.25
C THR A 8 1.81 -6.22 7.70
N LEU A 9 0.91 -5.88 8.62
CA LEU A 9 0.89 -4.53 9.21
C LEU A 9 2.22 -4.17 9.88
N HIS A 10 2.91 -5.18 10.45
CA HIS A 10 4.19 -4.95 11.10
C HIS A 10 5.22 -4.35 10.13
N THR A 11 5.27 -4.83 8.90
CA THR A 11 6.16 -4.29 7.86
C THR A 11 5.87 -2.82 7.59
N PHE A 12 4.60 -2.46 7.45
CA PHE A 12 4.21 -1.06 7.24
C PHE A 12 4.47 -0.22 8.48
N ALA A 13 4.25 -0.79 9.67
CA ALA A 13 4.49 -0.07 10.92
C ALA A 13 5.97 0.28 11.11
N MET A 14 6.86 -0.43 10.45
CA MET A 14 8.30 -0.11 10.44
C MET A 14 8.65 0.91 9.36
N ASN A 15 7.66 1.54 8.75
CA ASN A 15 7.82 2.60 7.76
C ASN A 15 8.49 2.12 6.46
N ASN A 16 8.25 0.88 6.09
CA ASN A 16 8.78 0.30 4.86
C ASN A 16 7.81 0.49 3.70
N VAL A 17 8.31 1.00 2.58
CA VAL A 17 7.54 1.10 1.34
C VAL A 17 7.53 -0.28 0.67
N PHE A 18 6.36 -0.69 0.19
CA PHE A 18 6.20 -1.94 -0.53
C PHE A 18 5.78 -1.67 -1.97
N THR A 19 6.45 -2.31 -2.90
CA THR A 19 6.10 -2.25 -4.32
C THR A 19 5.82 -3.67 -4.79
N GLY A 20 4.65 -3.86 -5.40
CA GLY A 20 4.26 -5.16 -5.90
C GLY A 20 3.79 -5.11 -7.34
N SER A 21 3.57 -6.28 -7.92
CA SER A 21 3.09 -6.39 -9.28
C SER A 21 2.26 -7.66 -9.47
N CYS A 22 1.35 -7.60 -10.46
CA CYS A 22 0.57 -8.74 -10.88
C CYS A 22 0.42 -8.62 -12.40
N GLY A 23 1.28 -9.33 -13.14
CA GLY A 23 1.36 -9.14 -14.59
C GLY A 23 1.84 -7.72 -14.92
N MET A 24 1.06 -6.99 -15.69
CA MET A 24 1.35 -5.60 -16.04
C MET A 24 0.83 -4.60 -15.03
N PHE A 25 0.01 -5.04 -14.09
CA PHE A 25 -0.49 -4.21 -13.00
C PHE A 25 0.60 -4.06 -11.94
N ARG A 26 0.88 -2.83 -11.56
CA ARG A 26 1.90 -2.52 -10.56
C ARG A 26 1.34 -1.53 -9.55
N PHE A 27 1.84 -1.62 -8.31
CA PHE A 27 1.39 -0.72 -7.26
C PHE A 27 2.53 -0.42 -6.28
N ARG A 28 2.38 0.69 -5.57
CA ARG A 28 3.30 1.11 -4.52
C ARG A 28 2.50 1.53 -3.30
N ALA A 29 2.80 0.92 -2.18
CA ALA A 29 2.15 1.22 -0.90
C ALA A 29 3.19 1.88 0.02
N LYS A 30 2.94 3.14 0.35
CA LYS A 30 3.83 3.92 1.23
C LYS A 30 3.13 4.20 2.54
N PRO A 31 3.64 3.68 3.67
CA PRO A 31 3.04 3.96 4.96
C PRO A 31 3.40 5.38 5.42
N ASN A 32 2.45 5.99 6.10
CA ASN A 32 2.65 7.24 6.82
C ASN A 32 2.45 6.93 8.30
N VAL A 33 3.55 6.56 8.96
CA VAL A 33 3.51 6.07 10.34
C VAL A 33 3.56 7.24 11.30
N VAL A 34 2.56 7.32 12.19
CA VAL A 34 2.50 8.29 13.27
C VAL A 34 2.86 7.57 14.56
N MET A 35 3.81 8.10 15.30
CA MET A 35 4.25 7.51 16.55
C MET A 35 3.49 8.11 17.73
N LYS A 36 2.86 7.25 18.52
CA LYS A 36 2.17 7.65 19.74
C LYS A 36 3.17 7.97 20.84
N THR A 37 4.21 7.13 20.93
CA THR A 37 5.37 7.35 21.80
C THR A 37 6.62 6.98 21.00
N PRO A 38 7.84 7.28 21.48
CA PRO A 38 9.05 6.87 20.77
C PRO A 38 9.17 5.37 20.50
N LYS A 39 8.35 4.55 21.17
CA LYS A 39 8.38 3.08 21.03
C LYS A 39 7.09 2.49 20.52
N GLU A 40 6.01 3.26 20.37
CA GLU A 40 4.70 2.75 19.97
C GLU A 40 4.16 3.47 18.75
N VAL A 41 3.66 2.71 17.79
CA VAL A 41 2.99 3.24 16.61
C VAL A 41 1.53 3.51 16.95
N ASP A 42 1.04 4.69 16.55
CA ASP A 42 -0.38 5.01 16.67
C ASP A 42 -1.08 4.54 15.40
N PHE A 43 -1.64 3.34 15.46
CA PHE A 43 -2.33 2.75 14.31
C PHE A 43 -3.59 3.49 13.92
N GLU A 44 -4.21 4.21 14.84
CA GLU A 44 -5.42 5.00 14.54
C GLU A 44 -5.10 6.25 13.71
N GLN A 45 -3.90 6.79 13.89
CA GLN A 45 -3.45 7.99 13.17
C GLN A 45 -2.61 7.66 11.94
N SER A 46 -2.09 6.44 11.86
CA SER A 46 -1.24 6.02 10.77
C SER A 46 -2.06 5.59 9.56
N THR A 47 -1.54 5.86 8.37
CA THR A 47 -2.20 5.54 7.12
C THR A 47 -1.24 4.91 6.14
N ILE A 48 -1.77 4.34 5.05
CA ILE A 48 -0.99 3.81 3.93
C ILE A 48 -1.50 4.49 2.67
N PHE A 49 -0.60 5.15 1.95
CA PHE A 49 -0.91 5.77 0.66
C PHE A 49 -0.52 4.80 -0.45
N VAL A 50 -1.49 4.42 -1.27
CA VAL A 50 -1.31 3.42 -2.32
C VAL A 50 -1.55 4.05 -3.68
N GLU A 51 -0.66 3.79 -4.61
CA GLU A 51 -0.77 4.22 -6.00
C GLU A 51 -0.62 3.01 -6.91
N TYR A 52 -1.26 3.03 -8.07
CA TYR A 52 -1.12 1.93 -9.02
C TYR A 52 -0.95 2.44 -10.45
N TRP A 53 -0.38 1.60 -11.29
CA TRP A 53 -0.21 1.86 -12.72
C TRP A 53 -0.11 0.54 -13.47
N HIS A 54 -0.24 0.62 -14.80
CA HIS A 54 -0.05 -0.54 -15.67
C HIS A 54 1.13 -0.25 -16.60
N GLY A 55 1.92 -1.27 -16.91
CA GLY A 55 3.00 -1.15 -17.86
C GLY A 55 4.31 -1.76 -17.40
N LEU A 56 5.33 -1.59 -18.22
CA LEU A 56 6.65 -2.15 -17.97
C LEU A 56 7.57 -1.22 -17.21
N PHE A 57 7.21 0.07 -17.10
CA PHE A 57 8.08 1.07 -16.47
C PHE A 57 7.94 1.06 -14.96
N CYS A 58 9.01 1.45 -14.29
CA CYS A 58 9.02 1.59 -12.84
C CYS A 58 8.22 2.84 -12.40
N TYR A 59 8.05 2.98 -11.08
CA TYR A 59 7.28 4.07 -10.49
C TYR A 59 7.68 5.45 -11.02
N GLU A 60 8.98 5.71 -11.11
CA GLU A 60 9.47 7.03 -11.50
C GLU A 60 9.18 7.40 -12.94
N LYS A 61 9.00 6.40 -13.81
CA LYS A 61 8.79 6.59 -15.24
C LYS A 61 7.36 6.37 -15.69
N SER A 62 6.46 6.08 -14.74
CA SER A 62 5.06 5.78 -15.04
C SER A 62 4.16 6.86 -14.49
N GLU A 63 3.05 7.11 -15.18
CA GLU A 63 1.99 7.95 -14.65
C GLU A 63 1.07 7.10 -13.79
N MET A 64 0.74 7.58 -12.60
CA MET A 64 -0.17 6.89 -11.72
C MET A 64 -1.59 6.96 -12.25
N GLU A 65 -2.24 5.80 -12.36
CA GLU A 65 -3.60 5.72 -12.86
C GLU A 65 -4.62 5.99 -11.77
N GLY A 66 -4.24 5.76 -10.51
CA GLY A 66 -5.09 6.06 -9.38
C GLY A 66 -4.34 5.93 -8.08
N SER A 67 -4.93 6.48 -7.02
CA SER A 67 -4.36 6.42 -5.69
C SER A 67 -5.47 6.43 -4.65
N GLU A 68 -5.17 5.92 -3.46
CA GLU A 68 -6.10 5.91 -2.34
C GLU A 68 -5.31 5.83 -1.03
N THR A 69 -5.92 6.29 0.04
CA THR A 69 -5.34 6.23 1.38
C THR A 69 -6.18 5.32 2.26
N PHE A 70 -5.52 4.40 2.96
CA PHE A 70 -6.17 3.45 3.85
C PHE A 70 -5.58 3.56 5.26
N PRO A 71 -6.38 3.27 6.31
CA PRO A 71 -5.83 3.24 7.66
C PRO A 71 -4.86 2.07 7.84
N LEU A 72 -3.89 2.25 8.73
CA LEU A 72 -2.93 1.20 9.06
C LEU A 72 -3.54 0.24 10.08
N THR A 73 -4.55 -0.50 9.65
CA THR A 73 -5.30 -1.47 10.47
C THR A 73 -5.54 -2.74 9.65
N ASP A 74 -5.97 -3.80 10.30
CA ASP A 74 -6.31 -5.04 9.59
C ASP A 74 -7.44 -4.82 8.58
N GLN A 75 -8.45 -4.03 8.94
CA GLN A 75 -9.52 -3.69 8.02
C GLN A 75 -9.01 -2.84 6.86
N GLY A 76 -8.15 -1.86 7.13
CA GLY A 76 -7.57 -1.03 6.09
C GLY A 76 -6.73 -1.84 5.11
N ARG A 77 -5.97 -2.82 5.62
CA ARG A 77 -5.19 -3.73 4.77
C ARG A 77 -6.12 -4.57 3.87
N ALA A 78 -7.20 -5.09 4.43
CA ALA A 78 -8.17 -5.87 3.65
C ALA A 78 -8.85 -5.01 2.59
N ASP A 79 -9.22 -3.78 2.94
CA ASP A 79 -9.83 -2.83 2.00
C ASP A 79 -8.85 -2.46 0.89
N MET A 80 -7.59 -2.30 1.21
CA MET A 80 -6.54 -1.99 0.24
C MET A 80 -6.37 -3.13 -0.76
N ILE A 81 -6.36 -4.37 -0.30
CA ILE A 81 -6.28 -5.54 -1.16
C ILE A 81 -7.48 -5.59 -2.12
N ALA A 82 -8.68 -5.41 -1.58
CA ALA A 82 -9.90 -5.42 -2.39
C ALA A 82 -9.89 -4.30 -3.43
N TRP A 83 -9.44 -3.11 -3.04
CA TRP A 83 -9.34 -1.97 -3.95
C TRP A 83 -8.36 -2.24 -5.07
N LEU A 84 -7.17 -2.76 -4.75
CA LEU A 84 -6.16 -3.08 -5.77
C LEU A 84 -6.64 -4.18 -6.71
N GLU A 85 -7.27 -5.21 -6.18
CA GLU A 85 -7.81 -6.29 -7.01
C GLU A 85 -8.90 -5.79 -7.96
N SER A 86 -9.64 -4.78 -7.56
CA SER A 86 -10.67 -4.20 -8.43
C SER A 86 -10.09 -3.39 -9.59
N LYS A 87 -8.80 -3.05 -9.54
CA LYS A 87 -8.13 -2.22 -10.56
C LYS A 87 -7.29 -3.03 -11.54
N ILE A 88 -7.07 -4.30 -11.25
CA ILE A 88 -6.30 -5.18 -12.13
C ILE A 88 -6.98 -5.37 -13.49
#